data_bba6ef81fdb9d134d09e4c0fbf67cc68
#
_entry.id   bba6ef81fdb9d134d09e4c0fbf67cc68
#
_cell.length_a   1.000
_cell.length_b   1.000
_cell.length_c   1.000
_cell.angle_alpha   90.00
_cell.angle_beta   90.00
_cell.angle_gamma   90.00
#
_symmetry.space_group_name_H-M   'P 1'
#
loop_
_entity.id
_entity.type
_entity.pdbx_description
1 polymer ?
#
loop_
_entity_poly.entity_id
_entity_poly.type
_entity_poly.pdbx_seq_one_letter_code
_entity_poly.pdbx_strand_id
1 'polypeptide(L)'
;VRTPTASSPPVPEPKPEPASRSSRAGQEGQALVLFSLFFTVILGMAALVLDQGMLRKTNLDLHNALDSGALAGVGLLKDDPVEAERVAREYVQLNSPEGLPDGDVAVSFRCLIGVDAGVPRLSDVPLACDPGPSVTWTIDGKSAFAPCVPAQGDICNVIVLQGPAERDYLFAPALGVDRGSTGTQVAAACKGLCGERPEVPIDLVMILDRTGSMSDVDRQNAEDAAQTVRTTLDHRVQWLGFGLLHKSRTVGTCVSTADNAAGWTADPGNPTDQRSWLPMGLTGTGASFGTDYRSASSPMARAIDCFNQSSGQGTDLADPVRMASHELRTHGRSDSIKAILLMSDGQPNSSTGSRTDFCREAVEVAAATKAQGIELYTVGFGVDDVACEDPAGTPWYRGQTTMMLAAMATDSTHDGCTDAENDDGDHYFCLPRSGDLSDVFRKAIVQLTAHSRLVKLPDSEL
;
A
#
# COMPACT_ATOMS: atom_id res chain seq x y z
N VAL A 1 54.62 -84.85 47.49
CA VAL A 1 54.59 -84.78 49.00
C VAL A 1 53.35 -83.96 49.35
N ARG A 2 52.36 -84.65 49.91
CA ARG A 2 51.09 -84.02 50.39
C ARG A 2 51.34 -83.62 51.86
N THR A 3 50.88 -82.39 52.15
CA THR A 3 50.71 -82.01 53.60
C THR A 3 49.22 -81.70 53.84
N PRO A 4 48.68 -82.07 54.96
CA PRO A 4 47.24 -82.01 55.24
C PRO A 4 46.80 -80.67 55.80
N THR A 5 45.61 -80.26 55.37
CA THR A 5 44.87 -79.06 55.85
C THR A 5 44.22 -79.37 57.22
N ALA A 6 44.46 -78.46 58.15
CA ALA A 6 43.79 -78.46 59.47
C ALA A 6 42.40 -77.82 59.33
N SER A 7 41.40 -78.44 59.90
CA SER A 7 40.01 -78.00 59.97
C SER A 7 39.81 -77.04 61.16
N SER A 8 39.25 -75.86 60.88
CA SER A 8 38.80 -74.91 61.89
C SER A 8 37.38 -75.23 62.38
N PRO A 9 37.07 -74.92 63.68
CA PRO A 9 35.73 -75.23 64.19
C PRO A 9 34.63 -74.26 63.72
N PRO A 10 33.36 -74.68 63.72
CA PRO A 10 32.27 -73.83 63.26
C PRO A 10 31.96 -72.68 64.17
N VAL A 11 31.76 -71.48 63.59
CA VAL A 11 31.28 -70.27 64.23
C VAL A 11 29.77 -70.40 64.48
N PRO A 12 29.27 -70.02 65.66
CA PRO A 12 27.83 -70.08 65.95
C PRO A 12 27.07 -69.03 65.21
N GLU A 13 25.97 -69.42 64.59
CA GLU A 13 25.04 -68.49 63.92
C GLU A 13 24.43 -67.48 64.87
N PRO A 14 24.34 -66.16 64.45
CA PRO A 14 23.65 -65.18 65.25
C PRO A 14 22.11 -65.42 65.17
N LYS A 15 21.48 -65.45 66.32
CA LYS A 15 20.01 -65.48 66.42
C LYS A 15 19.40 -64.25 65.69
N PRO A 16 18.31 -64.43 64.93
CA PRO A 16 17.63 -63.31 64.36
C PRO A 16 16.98 -62.46 65.41
N GLU A 17 17.34 -61.17 65.47
CA GLU A 17 16.65 -60.15 66.27
C GLU A 17 15.21 -60.01 65.74
N PRO A 18 14.19 -59.86 66.60
CA PRO A 18 12.83 -59.64 66.17
C PRO A 18 12.75 -58.27 65.48
N ALA A 19 12.43 -58.27 64.19
CA ALA A 19 12.17 -57.10 63.43
C ALA A 19 11.11 -56.23 64.11
N SER A 20 11.54 -55.10 64.60
CA SER A 20 10.64 -54.05 65.10
C SER A 20 9.72 -53.65 63.94
N ARG A 21 8.50 -54.10 63.98
CA ARG A 21 7.44 -53.58 63.13
C ARG A 21 7.17 -52.13 63.55
N SER A 22 7.96 -51.18 63.04
CA SER A 22 7.60 -49.79 63.13
C SER A 22 6.30 -49.59 62.33
N SER A 23 5.31 -49.03 62.97
CA SER A 23 4.00 -48.78 62.42
C SER A 23 4.06 -47.80 61.25
N ARG A 24 4.22 -48.31 60.05
CA ARG A 24 4.12 -47.52 58.78
C ARG A 24 2.67 -47.12 58.42
N ALA A 25 1.67 -47.63 59.17
CA ALA A 25 0.26 -47.36 58.89
C ALA A 25 -0.19 -45.91 59.08
N GLY A 26 0.59 -45.02 59.74
CA GLY A 26 0.28 -43.61 59.90
C GLY A 26 0.87 -42.70 58.84
N GLN A 27 1.91 -43.11 58.11
CA GLN A 27 2.55 -42.27 57.09
C GLN A 27 1.92 -42.34 55.70
N GLU A 28 1.28 -43.45 55.35
CA GLU A 28 0.63 -43.62 54.06
C GLU A 28 -0.61 -42.75 53.89
N GLY A 29 -1.38 -42.54 54.95
CA GLY A 29 -2.55 -41.61 54.93
C GLY A 29 -2.14 -40.15 54.81
N GLN A 30 -1.04 -39.73 55.43
CA GLN A 30 -0.56 -38.36 55.38
C GLN A 30 0.03 -38.01 53.99
N ALA A 31 0.72 -38.93 53.34
CA ALA A 31 1.24 -38.77 52.00
C ALA A 31 0.08 -38.60 50.97
N LEU A 32 -1.03 -39.29 51.10
CA LEU A 32 -2.20 -39.22 50.21
C LEU A 32 -2.88 -37.84 50.36
N VAL A 33 -3.02 -37.32 51.56
CA VAL A 33 -3.59 -35.98 51.83
C VAL A 33 -2.70 -34.89 51.26
N LEU A 34 -1.40 -34.94 51.47
CA LEU A 34 -0.45 -34.00 50.90
C LEU A 34 -0.42 -34.06 49.35
N PHE A 35 -0.47 -35.26 48.77
CA PHE A 35 -0.53 -35.44 47.33
C PHE A 35 -1.82 -34.86 46.75
N SER A 36 -2.97 -35.12 47.35
CA SER A 36 -4.25 -34.59 46.85
C SER A 36 -4.29 -33.06 46.96
N LEU A 37 -3.75 -32.47 48.00
CA LEU A 37 -3.69 -31.01 48.20
C LEU A 37 -2.73 -30.38 47.19
N PHE A 38 -1.54 -30.97 46.97
CA PHE A 38 -0.59 -30.53 45.97
C PHE A 38 -1.12 -30.64 44.53
N PHE A 39 -1.83 -31.75 44.24
CA PHE A 39 -2.45 -31.98 42.93
C PHE A 39 -3.57 -30.96 42.67
N THR A 40 -4.38 -30.62 43.67
CA THR A 40 -5.40 -29.59 43.55
C THR A 40 -4.81 -28.21 43.25
N VAL A 41 -3.68 -27.86 43.89
CA VAL A 41 -2.97 -26.63 43.63
C VAL A 41 -2.39 -26.59 42.23
N ILE A 42 -1.80 -27.69 41.74
CA ILE A 42 -1.30 -27.79 40.37
C ILE A 42 -2.47 -27.63 39.34
N LEU A 43 -3.59 -28.32 39.54
CA LEU A 43 -4.76 -28.19 38.69
C LEU A 43 -5.31 -26.77 38.71
N GLY A 44 -5.38 -26.12 39.88
CA GLY A 44 -5.78 -24.72 39.98
C GLY A 44 -4.86 -23.77 39.21
N MET A 45 -3.55 -23.95 39.33
CA MET A 45 -2.58 -23.16 38.54
C MET A 45 -2.72 -23.40 37.03
N ALA A 46 -2.87 -24.67 36.62
CA ALA A 46 -3.05 -25.01 35.19
C ALA A 46 -4.35 -24.38 34.64
N ALA A 47 -5.43 -24.39 35.42
CA ALA A 47 -6.70 -23.78 35.07
C ALA A 47 -6.57 -22.25 34.89
N LEU A 48 -5.87 -21.55 35.80
CA LEU A 48 -5.61 -20.11 35.67
C LEU A 48 -4.74 -19.79 34.44
N VAL A 49 -3.76 -20.61 34.14
CA VAL A 49 -2.93 -20.43 32.93
C VAL A 49 -3.76 -20.58 31.65
N LEU A 50 -4.72 -21.51 31.63
CA LEU A 50 -5.63 -21.68 30.49
C LEU A 50 -6.56 -20.47 30.31
N ASP A 51 -7.17 -19.96 31.39
CA ASP A 51 -8.04 -18.79 31.34
C ASP A 51 -7.25 -17.55 30.89
N GLN A 52 -6.04 -17.34 31.40
CA GLN A 52 -5.15 -16.25 30.98
C GLN A 52 -4.72 -16.40 29.51
N GLY A 53 -4.45 -17.63 29.07
CA GLY A 53 -4.10 -17.93 27.69
C GLY A 53 -5.24 -17.58 26.72
N MET A 54 -6.47 -17.92 27.12
CA MET A 54 -7.68 -17.58 26.33
C MET A 54 -7.93 -16.07 26.30
N LEU A 55 -7.75 -15.35 27.41
CA LEU A 55 -7.88 -13.89 27.44
C LEU A 55 -6.83 -13.21 26.53
N ARG A 56 -5.58 -13.69 26.53
CA ARG A 56 -4.55 -13.19 25.61
C ARG A 56 -4.91 -13.45 24.16
N LYS A 57 -5.47 -14.62 23.84
CA LYS A 57 -5.96 -14.90 22.50
C LYS A 57 -7.07 -13.93 22.11
N THR A 58 -8.07 -13.70 22.97
CA THR A 58 -9.13 -12.72 22.73
C THR A 58 -8.59 -11.31 22.50
N ASN A 59 -7.53 -10.91 23.22
CA ASN A 59 -6.86 -9.62 23.00
C ASN A 59 -6.21 -9.52 21.61
N LEU A 60 -5.52 -10.57 21.16
CA LEU A 60 -4.91 -10.60 19.82
C LEU A 60 -5.97 -10.62 18.72
N ASP A 61 -7.04 -11.40 18.91
CA ASP A 61 -8.16 -11.47 17.95
C ASP A 61 -8.85 -10.10 17.83
N LEU A 62 -9.07 -9.39 18.97
CA LEU A 62 -9.62 -8.04 18.98
C LEU A 62 -8.70 -7.04 18.25
N HIS A 63 -7.40 -7.09 18.52
CA HIS A 63 -6.45 -6.20 17.84
C HIS A 63 -6.48 -6.39 16.33
N ASN A 64 -6.44 -7.65 15.87
CA ASN A 64 -6.54 -7.97 14.45
C ASN A 64 -7.86 -7.53 13.83
N ALA A 65 -8.98 -7.64 14.58
CA ALA A 65 -10.29 -7.20 14.12
C ALA A 65 -10.35 -5.67 13.96
N LEU A 66 -9.84 -4.91 14.95
CA LEU A 66 -9.76 -3.46 14.88
C LEU A 66 -8.83 -2.99 13.74
N ASP A 67 -7.66 -3.63 13.56
CA ASP A 67 -6.75 -3.34 12.46
C ASP A 67 -7.42 -3.56 11.10
N SER A 68 -8.12 -4.69 10.94
CA SER A 68 -8.86 -5.00 9.72
C SER A 68 -9.96 -3.99 9.43
N GLY A 69 -10.74 -3.61 10.46
CA GLY A 69 -11.77 -2.58 10.35
C GLY A 69 -11.20 -1.21 10.00
N ALA A 70 -10.10 -0.82 10.65
CA ALA A 70 -9.45 0.46 10.38
C ALA A 70 -8.94 0.54 8.94
N LEU A 71 -8.29 -0.52 8.44
CA LEU A 71 -7.81 -0.58 7.06
C LEU A 71 -8.94 -0.57 6.03
N ALA A 72 -10.04 -1.28 6.30
CA ALA A 72 -11.21 -1.29 5.41
C ALA A 72 -11.91 0.07 5.37
N GLY A 73 -12.16 0.67 6.55
CA GLY A 73 -12.87 1.94 6.65
C GLY A 73 -12.07 3.11 6.08
N VAL A 74 -10.75 3.17 6.34
CA VAL A 74 -9.94 4.29 5.87
C VAL A 74 -9.91 4.42 4.34
N GLY A 75 -10.14 3.30 3.63
CA GLY A 75 -10.23 3.30 2.17
C GLY A 75 -11.31 4.23 1.62
N LEU A 76 -12.41 4.42 2.35
CA LEU A 76 -13.59 5.21 1.98
C LEU A 76 -13.66 6.57 2.68
N LEU A 77 -12.73 6.85 3.60
CA LEU A 77 -12.86 7.97 4.54
C LEU A 77 -12.94 9.34 3.86
N LYS A 78 -12.19 9.53 2.77
CA LYS A 78 -12.14 10.81 2.06
C LYS A 78 -13.45 11.08 1.30
N ASP A 79 -14.06 10.04 0.75
CA ASP A 79 -15.20 10.13 -0.17
C ASP A 79 -16.53 10.07 0.58
N ASP A 80 -16.66 9.13 1.52
CA ASP A 80 -17.85 8.96 2.36
C ASP A 80 -17.47 8.55 3.80
N PRO A 81 -17.30 9.51 4.71
CA PRO A 81 -16.95 9.22 6.10
C PRO A 81 -18.01 8.39 6.86
N VAL A 82 -19.28 8.48 6.46
CA VAL A 82 -20.37 7.69 7.08
C VAL A 82 -20.27 6.24 6.65
N GLU A 83 -20.06 6.01 5.36
CA GLU A 83 -19.83 4.68 4.83
C GLU A 83 -18.50 4.09 5.34
N ALA A 84 -17.45 4.90 5.46
CA ALA A 84 -16.19 4.51 6.07
C ALA A 84 -16.36 3.97 7.49
N GLU A 85 -17.13 4.66 8.33
CA GLU A 85 -17.45 4.20 9.68
C GLU A 85 -18.27 2.90 9.66
N ARG A 86 -19.27 2.79 8.80
CA ARG A 86 -20.12 1.59 8.66
C ARG A 86 -19.29 0.38 8.26
N VAL A 87 -18.45 0.52 7.23
CA VAL A 87 -17.57 -0.55 6.75
C VAL A 87 -16.54 -0.94 7.80
N ALA A 88 -15.95 0.05 8.49
CA ALA A 88 -15.00 -0.22 9.57
C ALA A 88 -15.63 -1.11 10.66
N ARG A 89 -16.84 -0.77 11.12
CA ARG A 89 -17.57 -1.55 12.13
C ARG A 89 -17.93 -2.95 11.63
N GLU A 90 -18.39 -3.07 10.39
CA GLU A 90 -18.72 -4.36 9.77
C GLU A 90 -17.50 -5.29 9.73
N TYR A 91 -16.33 -4.79 9.30
CA TYR A 91 -15.10 -5.58 9.26
C TYR A 91 -14.59 -5.95 10.66
N VAL A 92 -14.75 -5.08 11.65
CA VAL A 92 -14.47 -5.45 13.04
C VAL A 92 -15.36 -6.60 13.47
N GLN A 93 -16.66 -6.58 13.20
CA GLN A 93 -17.59 -7.65 13.57
C GLN A 93 -17.28 -8.98 12.88
N LEU A 94 -17.00 -8.95 11.57
CA LEU A 94 -16.65 -10.14 10.79
C LEU A 94 -15.38 -10.84 11.31
N ASN A 95 -14.46 -10.08 11.91
CA ASN A 95 -13.18 -10.58 12.41
C ASN A 95 -13.10 -10.63 13.94
N SER A 96 -14.16 -10.22 14.63
CA SER A 96 -14.18 -10.15 16.10
C SER A 96 -14.21 -11.52 16.76
N PRO A 97 -13.57 -11.65 17.93
CA PRO A 97 -13.83 -12.77 18.81
C PRO A 97 -15.31 -12.79 19.25
N GLU A 98 -15.83 -13.99 19.51
CA GLU A 98 -17.17 -14.13 20.10
C GLU A 98 -17.30 -13.27 21.37
N GLY A 99 -18.27 -12.36 21.41
CA GLY A 99 -18.55 -11.51 22.58
C GLY A 99 -18.20 -10.03 22.46
N LEU A 100 -17.92 -9.50 21.25
CA LEU A 100 -17.87 -8.06 21.04
C LEU A 100 -19.28 -7.54 20.68
N PRO A 101 -19.96 -6.78 21.57
CA PRO A 101 -21.23 -6.16 21.23
C PRO A 101 -21.06 -5.08 20.17
N ASP A 102 -22.07 -4.91 19.30
CA ASP A 102 -22.10 -3.97 18.18
C ASP A 102 -21.84 -2.49 18.58
N GLY A 103 -22.06 -2.13 19.82
CA GLY A 103 -21.95 -0.76 20.34
C GLY A 103 -20.62 -0.42 21.01
N ASP A 104 -19.73 -1.41 21.21
CA ASP A 104 -18.53 -1.22 22.04
C ASP A 104 -17.31 -0.71 21.27
N VAL A 105 -17.41 -0.60 19.94
CA VAL A 105 -16.35 0.00 19.13
C VAL A 105 -16.62 1.49 18.93
N ALA A 106 -15.80 2.32 19.54
CA ALA A 106 -15.81 3.75 19.26
C ALA A 106 -14.99 4.05 17.99
N VAL A 107 -15.53 4.92 17.14
CA VAL A 107 -14.87 5.39 15.91
C VAL A 107 -14.61 6.88 16.04
N SER A 108 -13.40 7.30 15.67
CA SER A 108 -13.05 8.72 15.61
C SER A 108 -12.09 8.96 14.44
N PHE A 109 -11.93 10.22 14.07
CA PHE A 109 -11.13 10.57 12.91
C PHE A 109 -10.06 11.57 13.28
N ARG A 110 -8.94 11.54 12.54
CA ARG A 110 -7.82 12.47 12.72
C ARG A 110 -7.33 12.95 11.36
N CYS A 111 -6.67 14.09 11.37
CA CYS A 111 -5.83 14.58 10.30
C CYS A 111 -4.37 14.33 10.69
N LEU A 112 -3.62 13.64 9.84
CA LEU A 112 -2.22 13.29 10.04
C LEU A 112 -1.38 13.83 8.89
N ILE A 113 -0.43 14.72 9.20
CA ILE A 113 0.50 15.31 8.24
C ILE A 113 1.95 15.13 8.69
N GLY A 114 2.89 15.44 7.80
CA GLY A 114 4.31 15.41 8.10
C GLY A 114 4.77 16.55 9.00
N VAL A 115 5.99 16.41 9.54
CA VAL A 115 6.67 17.41 10.34
C VAL A 115 8.01 17.73 9.69
N ASP A 116 8.29 19.01 9.46
CA ASP A 116 9.59 19.52 9.01
C ASP A 116 10.20 20.42 10.07
N ALA A 117 11.41 20.12 10.49
CA ALA A 117 12.14 20.89 11.53
C ALA A 117 11.34 21.12 12.83
N GLY A 118 10.50 20.14 13.22
CA GLY A 118 9.69 20.21 14.44
C GLY A 118 8.39 21.03 14.30
N VAL A 119 8.00 21.38 13.09
CA VAL A 119 6.76 22.13 12.80
C VAL A 119 5.88 21.30 11.86
N PRO A 120 4.54 21.28 12.06
CA PRO A 120 3.62 20.61 11.14
C PRO A 120 3.80 21.14 9.72
N ARG A 121 3.87 20.22 8.74
CA ARG A 121 4.01 20.56 7.32
C ARG A 121 2.66 20.99 6.75
N LEU A 122 2.31 22.26 6.89
CA LEU A 122 1.03 22.80 6.43
C LEU A 122 0.88 22.78 4.90
N SER A 123 1.94 22.53 4.14
CA SER A 123 1.84 22.28 2.69
C SER A 123 1.18 20.94 2.35
N ASP A 124 1.04 20.04 3.32
CA ASP A 124 0.30 18.80 3.17
C ASP A 124 -1.23 19.03 3.29
N VAL A 125 -1.68 20.20 3.77
CA VAL A 125 -3.08 20.62 3.82
C VAL A 125 -3.39 21.43 2.55
N PRO A 126 -4.51 21.20 1.83
CA PRO A 126 -5.57 20.22 2.08
C PRO A 126 -5.32 18.84 1.45
N LEU A 127 -4.19 18.60 0.80
CA LEU A 127 -3.93 17.38 0.02
C LEU A 127 -4.06 16.10 0.84
N ALA A 128 -3.48 16.08 2.04
CA ALA A 128 -3.57 14.90 2.92
C ALA A 128 -4.91 14.87 3.66
N CYS A 129 -5.25 15.98 4.29
CA CYS A 129 -6.44 16.20 5.09
C CYS A 129 -6.63 17.68 5.33
N ASP A 130 -7.85 18.11 5.64
CA ASP A 130 -8.17 19.49 6.02
C ASP A 130 -9.03 19.48 7.30
N PRO A 131 -8.44 19.66 8.48
CA PRO A 131 -9.18 19.67 9.75
C PRO A 131 -9.75 21.06 10.09
N GLY A 132 -9.78 21.98 9.12
CA GLY A 132 -10.20 23.37 9.34
C GLY A 132 -9.12 24.26 9.98
N PRO A 133 -9.38 25.57 10.07
CA PRO A 133 -8.34 26.56 10.37
C PRO A 133 -7.96 26.71 11.86
N SER A 134 -8.70 26.08 12.78
CA SER A 134 -8.58 26.34 14.24
C SER A 134 -8.17 25.12 15.04
N VAL A 135 -7.37 24.22 14.46
CA VAL A 135 -6.94 23.00 15.13
C VAL A 135 -5.60 23.14 15.84
N THR A 136 -5.44 22.39 16.93
CA THR A 136 -4.15 22.24 17.61
C THR A 136 -3.50 20.95 17.12
N TRP A 137 -2.26 21.05 16.67
CA TRP A 137 -1.47 19.91 16.21
C TRP A 137 -0.68 19.29 17.36
N THR A 138 -0.83 18.00 17.56
CA THR A 138 0.01 17.18 18.45
C THR A 138 1.15 16.60 17.63
N ILE A 139 2.41 16.92 17.97
CA ILE A 139 3.59 16.43 17.25
C ILE A 139 4.16 15.21 17.97
N ASP A 140 4.34 14.13 17.22
CA ASP A 140 5.07 12.94 17.66
C ASP A 140 6.09 12.54 16.59
N GLY A 141 7.37 12.71 16.90
CA GLY A 141 8.47 12.42 16.00
C GLY A 141 8.38 13.22 14.69
N LYS A 142 8.08 12.55 13.58
CA LYS A 142 7.97 13.14 12.25
C LYS A 142 6.52 13.27 11.77
N SER A 143 5.57 13.08 12.68
CA SER A 143 4.13 13.11 12.42
C SER A 143 3.45 14.16 13.28
N ALA A 144 2.47 14.85 12.71
CA ALA A 144 1.61 15.79 13.41
C ALA A 144 0.14 15.37 13.26
N PHE A 145 -0.56 15.25 14.38
CA PHE A 145 -1.96 14.83 14.46
C PHE A 145 -2.84 15.99 14.85
N ALA A 146 -4.03 16.07 14.28
CA ALA A 146 -5.08 16.99 14.71
C ALA A 146 -6.43 16.27 14.77
N PRO A 147 -7.34 16.65 15.68
CA PRO A 147 -8.73 16.22 15.63
C PRO A 147 -9.33 16.58 14.27
N CYS A 148 -10.21 15.70 13.77
CA CYS A 148 -10.84 15.89 12.47
C CYS A 148 -12.29 15.41 12.57
N VAL A 149 -13.26 16.25 12.17
CA VAL A 149 -14.69 16.02 12.35
C VAL A 149 -15.40 16.16 11.01
N PRO A 150 -15.61 15.05 10.26
CA PRO A 150 -16.23 15.10 8.93
C PRO A 150 -17.62 15.79 8.93
N ALA A 151 -18.39 15.64 10.01
CA ALA A 151 -19.69 16.29 10.16
C ALA A 151 -19.62 17.84 10.15
N GLN A 152 -18.43 18.43 10.32
CA GLN A 152 -18.19 19.87 10.22
C GLN A 152 -17.63 20.28 8.85
N GLY A 153 -17.48 19.34 7.93
CA GLY A 153 -16.91 19.55 6.61
C GLY A 153 -15.41 19.32 6.55
N ASP A 154 -14.80 18.76 7.60
CA ASP A 154 -13.38 18.44 7.61
C ASP A 154 -13.08 17.26 6.69
N ILE A 155 -11.93 17.30 6.01
CA ILE A 155 -11.40 16.18 5.23
C ILE A 155 -10.39 15.44 6.08
N CYS A 156 -10.68 14.20 6.44
CA CYS A 156 -9.86 13.38 7.33
C CYS A 156 -9.11 12.29 6.54
N ASN A 157 -7.92 11.92 7.02
CA ASN A 157 -7.12 10.84 6.42
C ASN A 157 -6.80 9.69 7.38
N VAL A 158 -7.22 9.76 8.64
CA VAL A 158 -7.05 8.71 9.65
C VAL A 158 -8.37 8.33 10.27
N ILE A 159 -8.67 7.04 10.29
CA ILE A 159 -9.73 6.45 11.10
C ILE A 159 -9.12 5.75 12.32
N VAL A 160 -9.73 5.96 13.47
CA VAL A 160 -9.30 5.37 14.75
C VAL A 160 -10.45 4.55 15.30
N LEU A 161 -10.19 3.29 15.55
CA LEU A 161 -11.13 2.36 16.17
C LEU A 161 -10.61 1.98 17.55
N GLN A 162 -11.49 1.97 18.53
CA GLN A 162 -11.14 1.54 19.88
C GLN A 162 -12.28 0.80 20.54
N GLY A 163 -11.95 -0.20 21.34
CA GLY A 163 -12.93 -0.96 22.10
C GLY A 163 -12.30 -2.02 22.99
N PRO A 164 -13.01 -2.43 24.06
CA PRO A 164 -12.65 -3.57 24.87
C PRO A 164 -13.31 -4.84 24.33
N ALA A 165 -12.77 -6.01 24.69
CA ALA A 165 -13.51 -7.27 24.61
C ALA A 165 -13.52 -7.93 25.99
N GLU A 166 -14.63 -8.58 26.29
CA GLU A 166 -14.80 -9.39 27.47
C GLU A 166 -14.79 -10.88 27.10
N ARG A 167 -14.33 -11.70 28.04
CA ARG A 167 -14.39 -13.14 27.88
C ARG A 167 -14.76 -13.81 29.19
N ASP A 168 -15.71 -14.73 29.13
CA ASP A 168 -16.05 -15.60 30.25
C ASP A 168 -14.90 -16.58 30.50
N TYR A 169 -14.48 -16.71 31.75
CA TYR A 169 -13.48 -17.68 32.16
C TYR A 169 -14.12 -19.05 32.35
N LEU A 170 -13.35 -20.11 32.06
CA LEU A 170 -13.80 -21.49 32.23
C LEU A 170 -13.59 -22.03 33.64
N PHE A 171 -12.50 -21.64 34.28
CA PHE A 171 -12.04 -22.21 35.56
C PHE A 171 -12.03 -21.18 36.70
N ALA A 172 -11.74 -19.93 36.41
CA ALA A 172 -11.67 -18.88 37.43
C ALA A 172 -13.01 -18.58 38.14
N PRO A 173 -14.21 -18.90 37.60
CA PRO A 173 -15.47 -18.82 38.33
C PRO A 173 -15.47 -19.65 39.63
N ALA A 174 -14.71 -20.74 39.69
CA ALA A 174 -14.53 -21.50 40.94
C ALA A 174 -13.84 -20.70 42.05
N LEU A 175 -13.16 -19.60 41.71
CA LEU A 175 -12.50 -18.64 42.59
C LEU A 175 -13.26 -17.31 42.75
N GLY A 176 -14.47 -17.23 42.15
CA GLY A 176 -15.32 -16.04 42.18
C GLY A 176 -14.97 -14.97 41.14
N VAL A 177 -14.25 -15.33 40.07
CA VAL A 177 -13.91 -14.42 38.97
C VAL A 177 -14.53 -14.97 37.68
N ASP A 178 -15.65 -14.40 37.26
CA ASP A 178 -16.45 -14.95 36.15
C ASP A 178 -15.93 -14.52 34.78
N ARG A 179 -15.38 -13.30 34.66
CA ARG A 179 -14.97 -12.70 33.39
C ARG A 179 -13.62 -12.00 33.48
N GLY A 180 -12.95 -11.92 32.32
CA GLY A 180 -11.79 -11.09 32.10
C GLY A 180 -12.05 -10.08 30.96
N SER A 181 -11.43 -8.90 31.07
CA SER A 181 -11.46 -7.86 30.04
C SER A 181 -10.07 -7.69 29.44
N THR A 182 -10.00 -7.46 28.13
CA THR A 182 -8.76 -7.13 27.42
C THR A 182 -8.26 -5.72 27.75
N GLY A 183 -9.12 -4.89 28.37
CA GLY A 183 -8.96 -3.44 28.35
C GLY A 183 -9.22 -2.87 26.94
N THR A 184 -9.22 -1.55 26.84
CA THR A 184 -9.42 -0.86 25.56
C THR A 184 -8.21 -1.10 24.65
N GLN A 185 -8.46 -1.68 23.47
CA GLN A 185 -7.48 -1.79 22.40
C GLN A 185 -7.76 -0.68 21.38
N VAL A 186 -6.72 -0.20 20.72
CA VAL A 186 -6.80 0.88 19.74
C VAL A 186 -6.11 0.45 18.46
N ALA A 187 -6.76 0.68 17.33
CA ALA A 187 -6.18 0.58 16.00
C ALA A 187 -6.44 1.86 15.23
N ALA A 188 -5.47 2.29 14.47
CA ALA A 188 -5.62 3.43 13.58
C ALA A 188 -5.04 3.10 12.21
N ALA A 189 -5.76 3.51 11.17
CA ALA A 189 -5.27 3.41 9.81
C ALA A 189 -5.37 4.77 9.12
N CYS A 190 -4.44 5.01 8.23
CA CYS A 190 -4.37 6.23 7.45
C CYS A 190 -4.31 5.90 5.95
N LYS A 191 -4.98 6.72 5.13
CA LYS A 191 -4.88 6.68 3.67
C LYS A 191 -4.26 7.98 3.17
N GLY A 192 -3.32 7.86 2.26
CA GLY A 192 -2.68 9.02 1.64
C GLY A 192 -1.38 9.45 2.29
N LEU A 193 -1.12 10.76 2.28
CA LEU A 193 0.03 11.36 2.94
C LEU A 193 -0.16 11.30 4.46
N CYS A 194 0.45 10.31 5.09
CA CYS A 194 0.27 10.00 6.49
C CYS A 194 1.52 10.33 7.30
N GLY A 195 1.74 11.58 7.60
CA GLY A 195 2.88 11.99 8.41
C GLY A 195 4.21 11.87 7.67
N GLU A 196 5.17 11.12 8.24
CA GLU A 196 6.39 10.77 7.50
C GLU A 196 6.00 9.98 6.25
N ARG A 197 6.47 10.42 5.09
CA ARG A 197 6.22 9.67 3.84
C ARG A 197 6.71 8.25 4.06
N PRO A 198 5.86 7.22 3.91
CA PRO A 198 6.38 5.86 3.94
C PRO A 198 7.40 5.73 2.81
N GLU A 199 8.52 5.15 3.12
CA GLU A 199 9.49 4.73 2.12
C GLU A 199 8.93 3.50 1.37
N VAL A 200 7.78 3.66 0.69
CA VAL A 200 7.24 2.60 -0.16
C VAL A 200 8.03 2.62 -1.45
N PRO A 201 8.73 1.54 -1.77
CA PRO A 201 9.42 1.44 -3.04
C PRO A 201 8.40 1.48 -4.18
N ILE A 202 8.58 2.43 -5.10
CA ILE A 202 7.74 2.59 -6.29
C ILE A 202 8.64 2.60 -7.50
N ASP A 203 8.25 1.86 -8.53
CA ASP A 203 8.84 1.91 -9.85
C ASP A 203 7.78 2.46 -10.81
N LEU A 204 7.94 3.72 -11.20
CA LEU A 204 7.00 4.45 -12.03
C LEU A 204 7.59 4.69 -13.42
N VAL A 205 6.83 4.43 -14.48
CA VAL A 205 7.13 4.90 -15.82
C VAL A 205 6.09 5.95 -16.24
N MET A 206 6.53 7.18 -16.48
CA MET A 206 5.69 8.21 -17.08
C MET A 206 5.71 8.09 -18.60
N ILE A 207 4.56 8.18 -19.24
CA ILE A 207 4.42 8.20 -20.70
C ILE A 207 3.62 9.44 -21.08
N LEU A 208 4.23 10.30 -21.89
CA LEU A 208 3.63 11.57 -22.30
C LEU A 208 3.35 11.62 -23.79
N ASP A 209 2.22 12.23 -24.13
CA ASP A 209 1.86 12.54 -25.49
C ASP A 209 2.61 13.78 -26.00
N ARG A 210 3.23 13.65 -27.18
CA ARG A 210 3.82 14.77 -27.93
C ARG A 210 3.42 14.72 -29.41
N THR A 211 2.30 14.10 -29.70
CA THR A 211 1.82 13.89 -31.06
C THR A 211 1.33 15.20 -31.69
N GLY A 212 0.92 15.13 -32.95
CA GLY A 212 0.58 16.33 -33.74
C GLY A 212 -0.63 17.11 -33.23
N SER A 213 -1.48 16.54 -32.38
CA SER A 213 -2.62 17.17 -31.73
C SER A 213 -2.24 18.13 -30.62
N MET A 214 -1.10 17.91 -29.96
CA MET A 214 -0.56 18.77 -28.90
C MET A 214 -0.02 20.09 -29.45
N SER A 215 -0.51 21.22 -28.97
CA SER A 215 0.10 22.53 -29.25
C SER A 215 1.45 22.70 -28.52
N ASP A 216 2.21 23.72 -28.88
CA ASP A 216 3.48 24.04 -28.18
C ASP A 216 3.24 24.33 -26.70
N VAL A 217 2.11 24.99 -26.38
CA VAL A 217 1.73 25.30 -24.98
C VAL A 217 1.34 24.03 -24.24
N ASP A 218 0.59 23.13 -24.87
CA ASP A 218 0.20 21.85 -24.25
C ASP A 218 1.42 20.99 -23.95
N ARG A 219 2.39 20.94 -24.87
CA ARG A 219 3.65 20.23 -24.65
C ARG A 219 4.47 20.84 -23.51
N GLN A 220 4.50 22.19 -23.39
CA GLN A 220 5.17 22.85 -22.28
C GLN A 220 4.51 22.50 -20.96
N ASN A 221 3.16 22.52 -20.88
CA ASN A 221 2.43 22.13 -19.69
C ASN A 221 2.73 20.67 -19.27
N ALA A 222 2.82 19.77 -20.25
CA ALA A 222 3.16 18.37 -20.01
C ALA A 222 4.62 18.19 -19.54
N GLU A 223 5.55 18.96 -20.11
CA GLU A 223 6.94 19.02 -19.65
C GLU A 223 7.03 19.51 -18.19
N ASP A 224 6.36 20.59 -17.86
CA ASP A 224 6.34 21.16 -16.50
C ASP A 224 5.73 20.16 -15.50
N ALA A 225 4.68 19.46 -15.89
CA ALA A 225 4.07 18.40 -15.08
C ALA A 225 5.04 17.24 -14.85
N ALA A 226 5.74 16.78 -15.87
CA ALA A 226 6.75 15.74 -15.75
C ALA A 226 7.93 16.15 -14.87
N GLN A 227 8.39 17.42 -14.98
CA GLN A 227 9.42 17.96 -14.09
C GLN A 227 8.93 18.03 -12.64
N THR A 228 7.64 18.32 -12.43
CA THR A 228 7.01 18.30 -11.09
C THR A 228 7.08 16.89 -10.50
N VAL A 229 6.68 15.85 -11.24
CA VAL A 229 6.82 14.46 -10.78
C VAL A 229 8.26 14.12 -10.44
N ARG A 230 9.20 14.42 -11.34
CA ARG A 230 10.63 14.16 -11.16
C ARG A 230 11.20 14.78 -9.88
N THR A 231 10.74 15.98 -9.52
CA THR A 231 11.23 16.68 -8.33
C THR A 231 10.48 16.29 -7.06
N THR A 232 9.27 15.76 -7.17
CA THR A 232 8.43 15.33 -6.04
C THR A 232 8.85 13.98 -5.49
N LEU A 233 9.21 13.04 -6.35
CA LEU A 233 9.60 11.69 -5.97
C LEU A 233 10.99 11.66 -5.31
N ASP A 234 11.23 10.70 -4.40
CA ASP A 234 12.54 10.48 -3.77
C ASP A 234 13.30 9.37 -4.52
N HIS A 235 14.35 9.74 -5.24
CA HIS A 235 15.17 8.83 -6.04
C HIS A 235 15.81 7.68 -5.24
N ARG A 236 15.87 7.78 -3.91
CA ARG A 236 16.44 6.73 -3.04
C ARG A 236 15.50 5.56 -2.88
N VAL A 237 14.20 5.82 -2.97
CA VAL A 237 13.13 4.85 -2.71
C VAL A 237 12.25 4.63 -3.92
N GLN A 238 12.09 5.66 -4.76
CA GLN A 238 11.19 5.66 -5.91
C GLN A 238 12.00 5.75 -7.19
N TRP A 239 11.83 4.79 -8.09
CA TRP A 239 12.49 4.78 -9.38
C TRP A 239 11.56 5.35 -10.45
N LEU A 240 12.14 6.12 -11.36
CA LEU A 240 11.40 6.80 -12.39
C LEU A 240 11.95 6.46 -13.79
N GLY A 241 11.07 6.06 -14.68
CA GLY A 241 11.30 5.93 -16.12
C GLY A 241 10.47 6.97 -16.89
N PHE A 242 10.88 7.26 -18.12
CA PHE A 242 10.20 8.23 -18.98
C PHE A 242 9.99 7.69 -20.38
N GLY A 243 8.74 7.71 -20.84
CA GLY A 243 8.26 7.24 -22.12
C GLY A 243 7.51 8.30 -22.93
N LEU A 244 7.29 8.02 -24.20
CA LEU A 244 6.66 8.92 -25.17
C LEU A 244 5.63 8.14 -26.02
N LEU A 245 4.54 8.78 -26.43
CA LEU A 245 3.57 8.18 -27.35
C LEU A 245 4.04 8.14 -28.80
N HIS A 246 5.09 8.88 -29.13
CA HIS A 246 5.79 8.78 -30.40
C HIS A 246 7.24 8.38 -30.17
N LYS A 247 7.79 7.57 -31.07
CA LYS A 247 9.18 7.09 -31.00
C LYS A 247 10.15 8.22 -30.76
N SER A 248 11.04 8.03 -29.79
CA SER A 248 12.12 8.99 -29.56
C SER A 248 13.08 9.01 -30.74
N ARG A 249 13.54 10.18 -31.07
CA ARG A 249 14.56 10.41 -32.10
C ARG A 249 15.44 11.59 -31.71
N THR A 250 16.62 11.63 -32.28
CA THR A 250 17.50 12.80 -32.13
C THR A 250 16.87 14.00 -32.84
N VAL A 251 16.68 15.09 -32.13
CA VAL A 251 16.19 16.36 -32.66
C VAL A 251 17.06 17.49 -32.14
N GLY A 252 17.81 18.15 -33.01
CA GLY A 252 18.71 19.23 -32.62
C GLY A 252 19.77 18.77 -31.60
N THR A 253 19.81 19.40 -30.43
CA THR A 253 20.66 19.05 -29.29
C THR A 253 20.08 17.97 -28.39
N CYS A 254 18.83 17.55 -28.62
CA CYS A 254 18.15 16.52 -27.85
C CYS A 254 18.52 15.14 -28.39
N VAL A 255 19.36 14.44 -27.68
CA VAL A 255 19.84 13.09 -28.04
C VAL A 255 19.15 12.09 -27.12
N SER A 256 17.85 11.91 -27.28
CA SER A 256 17.08 10.98 -26.45
C SER A 256 17.61 9.56 -26.51
N THR A 257 18.14 9.12 -27.64
CA THR A 257 18.75 7.80 -27.77
C THR A 257 20.10 7.67 -27.08
N ALA A 258 20.85 8.76 -26.90
CA ALA A 258 22.10 8.74 -26.15
C ALA A 258 21.86 8.76 -24.63
N ASP A 259 20.76 9.37 -24.22
CA ASP A 259 20.32 9.40 -22.81
C ASP A 259 19.54 8.12 -22.44
N ASN A 260 19.13 7.34 -23.41
CA ASN A 260 18.63 5.97 -23.24
C ASN A 260 19.83 5.04 -22.96
N ALA A 261 20.35 5.14 -21.75
CA ALA A 261 21.65 4.60 -21.36
C ALA A 261 21.78 3.08 -21.46
N ALA A 262 20.71 2.38 -21.75
CA ALA A 262 20.72 0.93 -21.75
C ALA A 262 20.70 0.29 -23.14
N GLY A 263 20.76 1.06 -24.19
CA GLY A 263 20.48 0.49 -25.50
C GLY A 263 19.09 -0.15 -25.53
N TRP A 264 18.16 0.45 -24.84
CA TRP A 264 16.80 -0.03 -24.72
C TRP A 264 16.18 -0.02 -26.11
N THR A 265 15.96 -1.19 -26.63
CA THR A 265 15.37 -1.35 -27.94
C THR A 265 13.90 -1.60 -27.80
N ALA A 266 13.21 -0.91 -28.54
CA ALA A 266 11.86 -0.54 -28.38
C ALA A 266 10.84 -1.66 -28.30
N ASP A 267 10.84 -2.66 -29.01
CA ASP A 267 9.73 -3.62 -29.05
C ASP A 267 10.12 -4.94 -28.37
N PRO A 268 9.47 -5.32 -27.22
CA PRO A 268 9.73 -6.61 -26.59
C PRO A 268 9.43 -7.80 -27.51
N GLY A 269 8.52 -7.62 -28.47
CA GLY A 269 8.19 -8.63 -29.47
C GLY A 269 9.13 -8.63 -30.67
N ASN A 270 9.94 -7.57 -30.85
CA ASN A 270 10.89 -7.42 -31.93
C ASN A 270 12.20 -6.77 -31.43
N PRO A 271 13.12 -7.52 -30.87
CA PRO A 271 14.37 -7.00 -30.29
C PRO A 271 15.31 -6.33 -31.32
N THR A 272 15.01 -6.42 -32.59
CA THR A 272 15.76 -5.75 -33.65
C THR A 272 15.17 -4.41 -34.05
N ASP A 273 14.01 -4.03 -33.54
CA ASP A 273 13.40 -2.72 -33.77
C ASP A 273 14.13 -1.64 -32.94
N GLN A 274 14.87 -0.79 -33.62
CA GLN A 274 15.63 0.30 -33.01
C GLN A 274 14.79 1.54 -32.63
N ARG A 275 13.47 1.46 -32.72
CA ARG A 275 12.57 2.54 -32.30
C ARG A 275 12.48 2.55 -30.78
N SER A 276 12.72 3.66 -30.15
CA SER A 276 12.67 3.80 -28.70
C SER A 276 11.43 4.59 -28.26
N TRP A 277 10.56 3.96 -27.48
CA TRP A 277 9.42 4.58 -26.82
C TRP A 277 9.76 5.10 -25.42
N LEU A 278 10.85 4.58 -24.83
CA LEU A 278 11.38 5.03 -23.56
C LEU A 278 12.75 5.68 -23.76
N PRO A 279 12.81 7.01 -23.80
CA PRO A 279 14.09 7.74 -23.79
C PRO A 279 14.89 7.48 -22.52
N MET A 280 14.22 7.20 -21.39
CA MET A 280 14.87 6.82 -20.14
C MET A 280 14.20 5.60 -19.51
N GLY A 281 14.97 4.55 -19.23
CA GLY A 281 14.58 3.46 -18.37
C GLY A 281 14.54 3.86 -16.89
N LEU A 282 14.20 2.90 -16.02
CA LEU A 282 14.10 3.13 -14.58
C LEU A 282 15.41 3.66 -14.00
N THR A 283 15.31 4.82 -13.36
CA THR A 283 16.43 5.59 -12.81
C THR A 283 16.15 5.89 -11.33
N GLY A 284 17.16 5.70 -10.48
CA GLY A 284 17.09 5.91 -9.03
C GLY A 284 18.27 5.29 -8.33
N THR A 285 18.36 5.37 -7.02
CA THR A 285 19.44 4.75 -6.25
C THR A 285 19.40 3.23 -6.38
N GLY A 286 20.45 2.65 -6.92
CA GLY A 286 20.56 1.21 -7.18
C GLY A 286 19.95 0.75 -8.51
N ALA A 287 19.32 1.64 -9.26
CA ALA A 287 18.85 1.36 -10.61
C ALA A 287 20.02 1.29 -11.62
N SER A 288 19.76 0.63 -12.77
CA SER A 288 20.77 0.46 -13.81
C SER A 288 21.16 1.75 -14.51
N PHE A 289 20.31 2.80 -14.48
CA PHE A 289 20.42 4.02 -15.31
C PHE A 289 20.69 5.31 -14.54
N GLY A 290 21.46 5.27 -13.48
CA GLY A 290 21.82 6.44 -12.71
C GLY A 290 21.15 6.50 -11.34
N THR A 291 21.49 7.50 -10.56
CA THR A 291 21.14 7.51 -9.14
C THR A 291 20.22 8.65 -8.74
N ASP A 292 20.50 9.88 -9.17
CA ASP A 292 19.71 11.06 -8.78
C ASP A 292 19.07 11.75 -9.99
N TYR A 293 17.86 11.32 -10.31
CA TYR A 293 17.09 11.93 -11.39
C TYR A 293 16.53 13.33 -11.02
N ARG A 294 16.57 13.73 -9.75
CA ARG A 294 16.08 15.05 -9.29
C ARG A 294 16.99 16.20 -9.69
N SER A 295 18.28 15.90 -9.95
CA SER A 295 19.21 16.93 -10.43
C SER A 295 18.77 17.49 -11.77
N ALA A 296 18.81 18.83 -11.90
CA ALA A 296 18.52 19.50 -13.17
C ALA A 296 19.47 19.13 -14.31
N SER A 297 20.66 18.61 -14.00
CA SER A 297 21.64 18.12 -14.97
C SER A 297 21.54 16.61 -15.22
N SER A 298 20.58 15.92 -14.64
CA SER A 298 20.42 14.48 -14.82
C SER A 298 20.01 14.13 -16.25
N PRO A 299 20.33 12.92 -16.74
CA PRO A 299 19.81 12.43 -18.02
C PRO A 299 18.28 12.46 -18.09
N MET A 300 17.60 12.16 -16.98
CA MET A 300 16.14 12.23 -16.89
C MET A 300 15.62 13.65 -17.12
N ALA A 301 16.20 14.65 -16.46
CA ALA A 301 15.81 16.05 -16.66
C ALA A 301 15.96 16.45 -18.12
N ARG A 302 17.10 16.12 -18.76
CA ARG A 302 17.32 16.40 -20.19
C ARG A 302 16.36 15.65 -21.11
N ALA A 303 16.02 14.40 -20.78
CA ALA A 303 15.05 13.63 -21.57
C ALA A 303 13.66 14.28 -21.51
N ILE A 304 13.26 14.81 -20.37
CA ILE A 304 12.02 15.56 -20.20
C ILE A 304 12.09 16.90 -20.95
N ASP A 305 13.17 17.69 -20.80
CA ASP A 305 13.34 18.96 -21.53
C ASP A 305 13.32 18.77 -23.07
N CYS A 306 13.74 17.60 -23.54
CA CYS A 306 13.64 17.25 -24.96
C CYS A 306 12.24 16.88 -25.44
N PHE A 307 11.31 16.70 -24.56
CA PHE A 307 9.93 16.37 -24.87
C PHE A 307 9.25 17.44 -25.74
N ASN A 308 9.50 18.73 -25.44
CA ASN A 308 8.91 19.87 -26.12
C ASN A 308 9.35 20.01 -27.59
N GLN A 309 10.40 19.30 -28.03
CA GLN A 309 10.90 19.38 -29.38
C GLN A 309 10.23 18.35 -30.28
N SER A 310 9.57 18.82 -31.34
CA SER A 310 9.01 18.05 -32.42
C SER A 310 7.74 17.27 -32.12
N SER A 311 6.70 17.65 -32.77
CA SER A 311 5.51 16.84 -32.89
C SER A 311 5.85 15.49 -33.50
N GLY A 312 5.40 14.46 -32.85
CA GLY A 312 5.28 13.15 -33.45
C GLY A 312 4.23 13.14 -34.54
N GLN A 313 4.13 12.01 -35.18
CA GLN A 313 3.07 11.71 -36.12
C GLN A 313 2.19 10.67 -35.48
N GLY A 314 0.97 10.63 -35.46
CA GLY A 314 0.09 9.60 -34.93
C GLY A 314 0.29 9.21 -33.47
N THR A 315 -0.80 9.01 -32.81
CA THR A 315 -0.87 8.60 -31.41
C THR A 315 -0.93 7.07 -31.32
N ASP A 316 0.03 6.47 -30.66
CA ASP A 316 0.07 5.03 -30.34
C ASP A 316 0.09 4.88 -28.81
N LEU A 317 -1.00 4.35 -28.26
CA LEU A 317 -1.13 4.12 -26.81
C LEU A 317 -0.70 2.70 -26.41
N ALA A 318 -0.75 1.75 -27.35
CA ALA A 318 -0.49 0.35 -27.03
C ALA A 318 0.99 0.05 -26.85
N ASP A 319 1.83 0.43 -27.81
CA ASP A 319 3.24 0.08 -27.78
C ASP A 319 4.01 0.73 -26.62
N PRO A 320 3.84 2.03 -26.28
CA PRO A 320 4.48 2.62 -25.12
C PRO A 320 4.10 1.92 -23.81
N VAL A 321 2.84 1.50 -23.64
CA VAL A 321 2.40 0.75 -22.46
C VAL A 321 3.04 -0.64 -22.43
N ARG A 322 3.14 -1.36 -23.55
CA ARG A 322 3.88 -2.63 -23.62
C ARG A 322 5.34 -2.46 -23.19
N MET A 323 5.98 -1.39 -23.66
CA MET A 323 7.37 -1.11 -23.39
C MET A 323 7.59 -0.76 -21.92
N ALA A 324 6.75 0.10 -21.34
CA ALA A 324 6.79 0.43 -19.93
C ALA A 324 6.55 -0.81 -19.05
N SER A 325 5.57 -1.64 -19.42
CA SER A 325 5.32 -2.91 -18.73
C SER A 325 6.55 -3.84 -18.79
N HIS A 326 7.22 -3.92 -19.95
CA HIS A 326 8.45 -4.71 -20.10
C HIS A 326 9.57 -4.17 -19.22
N GLU A 327 9.78 -2.86 -19.19
CA GLU A 327 10.79 -2.19 -18.35
C GLU A 327 10.56 -2.48 -16.87
N LEU A 328 9.34 -2.27 -16.40
CA LEU A 328 8.94 -2.52 -15.01
C LEU A 328 9.13 -3.97 -14.57
N ARG A 329 8.94 -4.93 -15.46
CA ARG A 329 9.11 -6.36 -15.16
C ARG A 329 10.57 -6.80 -15.22
N THR A 330 11.36 -6.21 -16.12
CA THR A 330 12.73 -6.65 -16.38
C THR A 330 13.73 -5.95 -15.46
N HIS A 331 13.53 -4.67 -15.22
CA HIS A 331 14.44 -3.83 -14.46
C HIS A 331 13.85 -3.31 -13.14
N GLY A 332 12.53 -3.44 -12.95
CA GLY A 332 11.87 -3.06 -11.70
C GLY A 332 12.19 -4.01 -10.55
N ARG A 333 12.09 -3.48 -9.35
CA ARG A 333 12.33 -4.23 -8.10
C ARG A 333 11.20 -5.21 -7.81
N SER A 334 11.51 -6.30 -7.13
CA SER A 334 10.52 -7.32 -6.77
C SER A 334 9.57 -6.90 -5.65
N ASP A 335 10.01 -5.96 -4.81
CA ASP A 335 9.32 -5.47 -3.61
C ASP A 335 8.71 -4.07 -3.79
N SER A 336 8.70 -3.54 -5.03
CA SER A 336 8.11 -2.25 -5.36
C SER A 336 6.69 -2.38 -5.91
N ILE A 337 5.92 -1.31 -5.70
CA ILE A 337 4.72 -1.06 -6.47
C ILE A 337 5.16 -0.64 -7.87
N LYS A 338 4.56 -1.26 -8.87
CA LYS A 338 4.84 -0.95 -10.28
C LYS A 338 3.69 -0.18 -10.86
N ALA A 339 3.99 0.98 -11.44
CA ALA A 339 2.96 1.85 -12.01
C ALA A 339 3.37 2.48 -13.33
N ILE A 340 2.38 2.77 -14.15
CA ILE A 340 2.50 3.55 -15.38
C ILE A 340 1.57 4.75 -15.25
N LEU A 341 2.08 5.96 -15.49
CA LEU A 341 1.29 7.18 -15.62
C LEU A 341 1.30 7.59 -17.10
N LEU A 342 0.14 7.46 -17.76
CA LEU A 342 -0.04 7.71 -19.17
C LEU A 342 -0.88 8.97 -19.38
N MET A 343 -0.38 9.94 -20.16
CA MET A 343 -1.13 11.12 -20.57
C MET A 343 -1.28 11.18 -22.08
N SER A 344 -2.51 11.48 -22.55
CA SER A 344 -2.80 11.70 -23.97
C SER A 344 -3.87 12.77 -24.17
N ASP A 345 -3.76 13.50 -25.29
CA ASP A 345 -4.72 14.52 -25.74
C ASP A 345 -5.62 14.06 -26.92
N GLY A 346 -5.56 12.77 -27.27
CA GLY A 346 -6.29 12.30 -28.44
C GLY A 346 -6.50 10.79 -28.51
N GLN A 347 -7.32 10.40 -29.49
CA GLN A 347 -7.53 9.00 -29.79
C GLN A 347 -6.29 8.37 -30.43
N PRO A 348 -6.00 7.09 -30.17
CA PRO A 348 -4.97 6.37 -30.88
C PRO A 348 -5.33 6.22 -32.35
N ASN A 349 -4.36 6.49 -33.24
CA ASN A 349 -4.56 6.44 -34.70
C ASN A 349 -3.35 5.79 -35.39
N SER A 350 -2.45 5.21 -34.67
CA SER A 350 -1.29 4.49 -35.19
C SER A 350 -0.90 3.33 -34.29
N SER A 351 -0.27 2.32 -34.90
CA SER A 351 0.32 1.16 -34.25
C SER A 351 1.56 0.74 -35.03
N THR A 352 2.49 0.07 -34.39
CA THR A 352 3.66 -0.52 -35.08
C THR A 352 3.31 -1.82 -35.80
N GLY A 353 2.18 -2.42 -35.45
CA GLY A 353 1.68 -3.66 -36.04
C GLY A 353 0.82 -3.43 -37.30
N SER A 354 0.12 -4.47 -37.73
CA SER A 354 -0.85 -4.44 -38.80
C SER A 354 -2.30 -4.21 -38.34
N ARG A 355 -2.49 -3.93 -37.07
CA ARG A 355 -3.81 -3.67 -36.48
C ARG A 355 -4.34 -2.31 -36.94
N THR A 356 -5.64 -2.24 -37.00
CA THR A 356 -6.40 -1.04 -37.39
C THR A 356 -7.45 -0.65 -36.35
N ASP A 357 -7.61 -1.47 -35.30
CA ASP A 357 -8.52 -1.25 -34.16
C ASP A 357 -7.74 -0.71 -32.95
N PHE A 358 -7.18 0.48 -33.11
CA PHE A 358 -6.19 1.06 -32.17
C PHE A 358 -6.76 1.31 -30.76
N CYS A 359 -8.02 1.75 -30.67
CA CYS A 359 -8.67 1.96 -29.38
C CYS A 359 -8.85 0.66 -28.61
N ARG A 360 -9.25 -0.41 -29.31
CA ARG A 360 -9.37 -1.73 -28.70
C ARG A 360 -8.02 -2.29 -28.31
N GLU A 361 -7.02 -2.13 -29.18
CA GLU A 361 -5.66 -2.59 -28.89
C GLU A 361 -5.10 -1.93 -27.63
N ALA A 362 -5.32 -0.62 -27.45
CA ALA A 362 -4.87 0.10 -26.26
C ALA A 362 -5.46 -0.50 -24.96
N VAL A 363 -6.77 -0.77 -24.94
CA VAL A 363 -7.43 -1.38 -23.77
C VAL A 363 -7.01 -2.83 -23.54
N GLU A 364 -6.83 -3.63 -24.60
CA GLU A 364 -6.34 -5.01 -24.48
C GLU A 364 -4.92 -5.05 -23.87
N VAL A 365 -4.05 -4.14 -24.28
CA VAL A 365 -2.70 -4.02 -23.73
C VAL A 365 -2.72 -3.54 -22.30
N ALA A 366 -3.58 -2.57 -21.97
CA ALA A 366 -3.77 -2.10 -20.61
C ALA A 366 -4.28 -3.24 -19.70
N ALA A 367 -5.27 -4.01 -20.16
CA ALA A 367 -5.77 -5.18 -19.42
C ALA A 367 -4.67 -6.24 -19.17
N ALA A 368 -3.85 -6.52 -20.19
CA ALA A 368 -2.72 -7.45 -20.04
C ALA A 368 -1.64 -6.91 -19.07
N THR A 369 -1.45 -5.60 -19.03
CA THR A 369 -0.53 -4.93 -18.10
C THR A 369 -1.04 -5.00 -16.66
N LYS A 370 -2.32 -4.70 -16.44
CA LYS A 370 -2.98 -4.81 -15.13
C LYS A 370 -2.96 -6.24 -14.59
N ALA A 371 -3.17 -7.23 -15.47
CA ALA A 371 -3.07 -8.65 -15.08
C ALA A 371 -1.67 -9.08 -14.60
N GLN A 372 -0.65 -8.28 -14.84
CA GLN A 372 0.72 -8.49 -14.35
C GLN A 372 1.00 -7.78 -13.00
N GLY A 373 -0.02 -7.19 -12.36
CA GLY A 373 0.10 -6.45 -11.12
C GLY A 373 0.75 -5.07 -11.29
N ILE A 374 0.65 -4.46 -12.47
CA ILE A 374 1.12 -3.12 -12.75
C ILE A 374 -0.08 -2.18 -12.73
N GLU A 375 -0.05 -1.17 -11.89
CA GLU A 375 -1.09 -0.14 -11.81
C GLU A 375 -0.97 0.83 -13.00
N LEU A 376 -2.09 1.19 -13.58
CA LEU A 376 -2.15 2.08 -14.73
C LEU A 376 -2.99 3.31 -14.39
N TYR A 377 -2.34 4.46 -14.34
CA TYR A 377 -2.95 5.77 -14.19
C TYR A 377 -3.05 6.40 -15.56
N THR A 378 -4.22 6.92 -15.93
CA THR A 378 -4.42 7.59 -17.22
C THR A 378 -4.91 9.00 -17.02
N VAL A 379 -4.39 9.91 -17.83
CA VAL A 379 -4.75 11.33 -17.84
C VAL A 379 -5.23 11.72 -19.25
N GLY A 380 -6.51 11.99 -19.40
CA GLY A 380 -7.08 12.58 -20.59
C GLY A 380 -6.94 14.11 -20.56
N PHE A 381 -6.32 14.72 -21.57
CA PHE A 381 -6.08 16.15 -21.61
C PHE A 381 -6.76 16.77 -22.84
N GLY A 382 -7.90 17.45 -22.63
CA GLY A 382 -8.68 18.04 -23.71
C GLY A 382 -9.33 17.02 -24.63
N VAL A 383 -9.79 15.91 -24.08
CA VAL A 383 -10.36 14.75 -24.82
C VAL A 383 -11.88 14.65 -24.73
N ASP A 384 -12.57 15.62 -24.13
CA ASP A 384 -14.01 15.57 -23.82
C ASP A 384 -14.88 15.23 -25.03
N ASP A 385 -14.56 15.78 -26.19
CA ASP A 385 -15.32 15.62 -27.44
C ASP A 385 -14.59 14.74 -28.49
N VAL A 386 -13.51 14.05 -28.07
CA VAL A 386 -12.70 13.25 -28.99
C VAL A 386 -13.30 11.85 -29.13
N ALA A 387 -13.69 11.48 -30.33
CA ALA A 387 -14.17 10.14 -30.66
C ALA A 387 -13.03 9.11 -30.62
N CYS A 388 -13.35 7.89 -30.20
CA CYS A 388 -12.50 6.72 -30.35
C CYS A 388 -13.07 5.79 -31.40
N GLU A 389 -12.58 5.90 -32.61
CA GLU A 389 -13.10 5.18 -33.79
C GLU A 389 -12.02 4.25 -34.34
N ASP A 390 -12.44 3.02 -34.66
CA ASP A 390 -11.62 2.14 -35.47
C ASP A 390 -11.67 2.61 -36.94
N PRO A 391 -10.67 2.30 -37.80
CA PRO A 391 -10.59 2.74 -39.19
C PRO A 391 -11.81 2.37 -40.06
N ALA A 392 -12.64 1.45 -39.65
CA ALA A 392 -13.90 1.11 -40.26
C ALA A 392 -15.03 2.12 -39.96
N GLY A 393 -14.75 3.19 -39.20
CA GLY A 393 -15.75 4.16 -38.75
C GLY A 393 -16.77 3.60 -37.77
N THR A 394 -16.44 2.49 -37.12
CA THR A 394 -17.31 1.88 -36.10
C THR A 394 -16.90 2.43 -34.74
N PRO A 395 -17.73 3.23 -34.05
CA PRO A 395 -17.44 3.74 -32.74
C PRO A 395 -17.22 2.59 -31.77
N TRP A 396 -16.15 2.70 -30.96
CA TRP A 396 -15.87 1.78 -29.88
C TRP A 396 -16.05 2.50 -28.57
N TYR A 397 -16.43 1.80 -27.49
CA TYR A 397 -16.78 2.44 -26.23
C TYR A 397 -17.74 3.64 -26.37
N ARG A 398 -18.79 3.51 -27.18
CA ARG A 398 -19.70 4.60 -27.52
C ARG A 398 -19.03 5.78 -28.23
N GLY A 399 -17.81 5.58 -28.77
CA GLY A 399 -17.07 6.56 -29.52
C GLY A 399 -16.36 7.65 -28.72
N GLN A 400 -16.08 7.42 -27.41
CA GLN A 400 -15.42 8.42 -26.57
C GLN A 400 -14.03 7.98 -26.15
N THR A 401 -13.03 8.83 -26.34
CA THR A 401 -11.64 8.62 -25.91
C THR A 401 -11.53 8.64 -24.39
N THR A 402 -12.32 9.46 -23.72
CA THR A 402 -12.41 9.49 -22.24
C THR A 402 -12.74 8.11 -21.68
N MET A 403 -13.76 7.45 -22.22
CA MET A 403 -14.14 6.10 -21.77
C MET A 403 -13.08 5.04 -22.07
N MET A 404 -12.34 5.20 -23.16
CA MET A 404 -11.20 4.32 -23.47
C MET A 404 -10.08 4.49 -22.45
N LEU A 405 -9.69 5.73 -22.14
CA LEU A 405 -8.64 6.01 -21.14
C LEU A 405 -9.05 5.54 -19.75
N ALA A 406 -10.31 5.75 -19.36
CA ALA A 406 -10.86 5.21 -18.12
C ALA A 406 -10.79 3.66 -18.09
N ALA A 407 -11.15 2.98 -19.19
CA ALA A 407 -11.03 1.52 -19.29
C ALA A 407 -9.58 1.01 -19.25
N MET A 408 -8.62 1.82 -19.69
CA MET A 408 -7.20 1.52 -19.57
C MET A 408 -6.72 1.62 -18.12
N ALA A 409 -7.20 2.59 -17.35
CA ALA A 409 -6.81 2.81 -15.96
C ALA A 409 -7.16 1.59 -15.07
N THR A 410 -6.51 1.53 -13.90
CA THR A 410 -6.80 0.53 -12.87
C THR A 410 -7.94 1.05 -12.00
N ASP A 411 -8.96 0.22 -11.76
CA ASP A 411 -10.09 0.54 -10.86
C ASP A 411 -10.68 1.95 -11.09
N SER A 412 -11.07 2.24 -12.35
CA SER A 412 -11.61 3.53 -12.70
C SER A 412 -13.10 3.47 -12.97
N THR A 413 -13.79 4.50 -12.55
CA THR A 413 -15.12 4.91 -13.04
C THR A 413 -14.96 6.11 -13.96
N HIS A 414 -15.94 6.44 -14.77
CA HIS A 414 -15.88 7.59 -15.66
C HIS A 414 -17.13 8.46 -15.46
N ASP A 415 -16.96 9.59 -14.79
CA ASP A 415 -18.03 10.54 -14.48
C ASP A 415 -17.99 11.81 -15.34
N GLY A 416 -17.10 11.85 -16.31
CA GLY A 416 -16.87 13.00 -17.19
C GLY A 416 -15.60 13.78 -16.83
N CYS A 417 -15.26 14.80 -17.60
CA CYS A 417 -14.06 15.63 -17.37
C CYS A 417 -14.40 16.78 -16.43
N THR A 418 -14.56 16.52 -15.15
CA THR A 418 -14.90 17.49 -14.10
C THR A 418 -13.90 17.44 -12.96
N ASP A 419 -13.93 18.44 -12.08
CA ASP A 419 -13.11 18.39 -10.87
C ASP A 419 -13.48 17.21 -9.96
N ALA A 420 -14.74 16.78 -9.97
CA ALA A 420 -15.19 15.62 -9.22
C ALA A 420 -14.54 14.32 -9.70
N GLU A 421 -14.35 14.13 -11.01
CA GLU A 421 -13.62 13.02 -11.61
C GLU A 421 -12.17 12.96 -11.07
N ASN A 422 -11.50 14.10 -10.98
CA ASN A 422 -10.11 14.17 -10.57
C ASN A 422 -9.90 14.06 -9.05
N ASP A 423 -10.98 14.03 -8.28
CA ASP A 423 -10.96 13.99 -6.80
C ASP A 423 -11.63 12.73 -6.23
N ASP A 424 -12.16 11.83 -7.06
CA ASP A 424 -12.88 10.62 -6.62
C ASP A 424 -11.97 9.50 -6.11
N GLY A 425 -10.66 9.62 -6.32
CA GLY A 425 -9.68 8.70 -5.75
C GLY A 425 -9.39 7.48 -6.61
N ASP A 426 -9.92 7.41 -7.82
CA ASP A 426 -9.63 6.36 -8.80
C ASP A 426 -8.35 6.65 -9.62
N HIS A 427 -8.07 5.87 -10.67
CA HIS A 427 -6.82 5.96 -11.44
C HIS A 427 -7.00 6.66 -12.81
N TYR A 428 -8.16 7.23 -13.06
CA TYR A 428 -8.43 8.02 -14.25
C TYR A 428 -8.56 9.49 -13.90
N PHE A 429 -7.95 10.34 -14.70
CA PHE A 429 -8.04 11.80 -14.58
C PHE A 429 -8.41 12.38 -15.93
N CYS A 430 -9.27 13.38 -15.93
CA CYS A 430 -9.65 14.08 -17.15
C CYS A 430 -9.62 15.60 -16.92
N LEU A 431 -8.95 16.31 -17.83
CA LEU A 431 -8.76 17.73 -17.77
C LEU A 431 -9.12 18.42 -19.08
N PRO A 432 -9.79 19.58 -19.02
CA PRO A 432 -9.84 20.47 -20.18
C PRO A 432 -8.44 21.00 -20.53
N ARG A 433 -8.21 21.44 -21.77
CA ARG A 433 -6.90 21.98 -22.20
C ARG A 433 -6.43 23.20 -21.38
N SER A 434 -7.33 23.88 -20.69
CA SER A 434 -7.01 24.96 -19.77
C SER A 434 -6.67 24.51 -18.36
N GLY A 435 -6.73 23.22 -18.06
CA GLY A 435 -6.50 22.67 -16.73
C GLY A 435 -5.02 22.63 -16.35
N ASP A 436 -4.76 22.60 -15.03
CA ASP A 436 -3.40 22.47 -14.49
C ASP A 436 -2.95 21.01 -14.48
N LEU A 437 -2.20 20.63 -15.49
CA LEU A 437 -1.69 19.26 -15.65
C LEU A 437 -0.70 18.88 -14.53
N SER A 438 0.05 19.85 -13.99
CA SER A 438 0.98 19.61 -12.88
C SER A 438 0.22 19.26 -11.59
N ASP A 439 -0.96 19.85 -11.37
CA ASP A 439 -1.80 19.52 -10.21
C ASP A 439 -2.31 18.07 -10.30
N VAL A 440 -2.80 17.66 -11.46
CA VAL A 440 -3.28 16.29 -11.67
C VAL A 440 -2.16 15.26 -11.56
N PHE A 441 -0.99 15.54 -12.13
CA PHE A 441 0.16 14.65 -11.98
C PHE A 441 0.58 14.50 -10.52
N ARG A 442 0.52 15.61 -9.76
CA ARG A 442 0.77 15.56 -8.32
C ARG A 442 -0.29 14.73 -7.60
N LYS A 443 -1.58 14.87 -7.94
CA LYS A 443 -2.67 14.03 -7.39
C LYS A 443 -2.43 12.55 -7.68
N ALA A 444 -2.13 12.20 -8.92
CA ALA A 444 -1.80 10.82 -9.31
C ALA A 444 -0.61 10.25 -8.51
N ILE A 445 0.46 11.03 -8.30
CA ILE A 445 1.59 10.61 -7.48
C ILE A 445 1.20 10.47 -6.00
N VAL A 446 0.36 11.36 -5.49
CA VAL A 446 -0.15 11.25 -4.13
C VAL A 446 -0.98 9.97 -3.97
N GLN A 447 -1.86 9.65 -4.89
CA GLN A 447 -2.61 8.40 -4.88
C GLN A 447 -1.70 7.17 -4.96
N LEU A 448 -0.76 7.15 -5.88
CA LEU A 448 0.22 6.07 -6.02
C LEU A 448 1.05 5.85 -4.75
N THR A 449 1.35 6.92 -4.01
CA THR A 449 2.07 6.84 -2.73
C THR A 449 1.13 6.64 -1.54
N ALA A 450 -0.17 6.74 -1.75
CA ALA A 450 -1.23 6.80 -0.75
C ALA A 450 -1.87 5.46 -0.44
N HIS A 451 -1.08 4.47 -0.05
CA HIS A 451 -1.63 3.21 0.43
C HIS A 451 -2.24 3.38 1.82
N SER A 452 -3.35 2.67 2.06
CA SER A 452 -3.90 2.51 3.41
C SER A 452 -2.90 1.74 4.27
N ARG A 453 -2.54 2.29 5.41
CA ARG A 453 -1.62 1.65 6.35
C ARG A 453 -2.04 1.86 7.79
N LEU A 454 -1.68 0.90 8.63
CA LEU A 454 -1.79 1.09 10.06
C LEU A 454 -0.80 2.17 10.53
N VAL A 455 -1.25 3.03 11.42
CA VAL A 455 -0.44 4.09 12.04
C VAL A 455 -0.50 3.96 13.55
N LYS A 456 0.63 4.25 14.20
CA LYS A 456 0.67 4.31 15.66
C LYS A 456 0.25 5.71 16.09
N LEU A 457 -0.75 5.79 16.96
CA LEU A 457 -1.11 7.03 17.60
C LEU A 457 -0.17 7.29 18.79
N PRO A 458 0.16 8.58 19.07
CA PRO A 458 0.86 8.92 20.31
C PRO A 458 -0.02 8.68 21.54
N ASP A 459 0.60 8.40 22.68
CA ASP A 459 -0.11 8.11 23.93
C ASP A 459 -1.03 9.26 24.38
N SER A 460 -0.78 10.49 23.93
CA SER A 460 -1.63 11.66 24.18
C SER A 460 -2.93 11.68 23.35
N GLU A 461 -3.05 10.83 22.35
CA GLU A 461 -4.23 10.70 21.47
C GLU A 461 -5.06 9.43 21.77
N LEU A 462 -4.59 8.62 22.71
CA LEU A 462 -5.24 7.44 23.27
C LEU A 462 -6.06 7.81 24.49
#